data_69e0220b4966e69901524cec9194fb0f
#
_entry.id   69e0220b4966e69901524cec9194fb0f
#
_cell.length_a   1.000
_cell.length_b   1.000
_cell.length_c   1.000
_cell.angle_alpha   90.00
_cell.angle_beta   90.00
_cell.angle_gamma   90.00
#
_symmetry.space_group_name_H-M   'P 1'
#
loop_
_entity.id
_entity.type
_entity.pdbx_description
1 polymer ?
#
loop_
_entity_poly.entity_id
_entity_poly.type
_entity_poly.pdbx_seq_one_letter_code
_entity_poly.pdbx_strand_id
1 'polypeptide(L)'
;NPVEGIISSRFGKKRYINDQPRSPHLSLDIAAAEGTKIVSPSKGKVILVGDFFYAGNYIIIDHGFGLISSYSHLSSVLVDENEIIEKGQKIGEVGSTGRVTGPHLHWTVYLNKVRINPESIIQDNFLESLL
;
A
#
# COMPACT_ATOMS: atom_id res chain seq x y z
N ASN A 1 -6.35 -2.24 -8.63
CA ASN A 1 -5.99 -1.22 -7.64
C ASN A 1 -6.55 -1.59 -6.27
N PRO A 2 -5.79 -1.36 -5.19
CA PRO A 2 -6.30 -1.59 -3.83
C PRO A 2 -7.38 -0.58 -3.43
N VAL A 3 -7.45 0.57 -4.09
CA VAL A 3 -8.42 1.62 -3.81
C VAL A 3 -8.74 2.38 -5.09
N GLU A 4 -9.98 2.85 -5.23
CA GLU A 4 -10.35 3.76 -6.29
C GLU A 4 -9.92 5.18 -5.93
N GLY A 5 -9.15 5.81 -6.80
CA GLY A 5 -8.63 7.14 -6.56
C GLY A 5 -7.69 7.58 -7.66
N ILE A 6 -7.06 8.72 -7.44
CA ILE A 6 -6.13 9.33 -8.40
C ILE A 6 -4.71 9.09 -7.90
N ILE A 7 -3.85 8.55 -8.76
CA ILE A 7 -2.44 8.38 -8.41
C ILE A 7 -1.82 9.78 -8.25
N SER A 8 -1.44 10.12 -7.03
CA SER A 8 -0.89 11.43 -6.69
C SER A 8 0.64 11.45 -6.70
N SER A 9 1.28 10.31 -6.50
CA SER A 9 2.73 10.18 -6.59
C SER A 9 3.10 8.77 -7.00
N ARG A 10 3.83 8.64 -8.10
CA ARG A 10 4.21 7.34 -8.68
C ARG A 10 5.53 6.85 -8.10
N PHE A 11 5.72 5.54 -8.15
CA PHE A 11 6.98 4.89 -7.81
C PHE A 11 8.12 5.41 -8.71
N GLY A 12 9.28 5.64 -8.11
CA GLY A 12 10.48 6.07 -8.82
C GLY A 12 10.55 7.56 -9.11
N LYS A 13 9.50 8.32 -8.78
CA LYS A 13 9.50 9.77 -8.98
C LYS A 13 10.65 10.40 -8.21
N LYS A 14 11.49 11.18 -8.91
CA LYS A 14 12.57 11.93 -8.27
C LYS A 14 11.99 13.06 -7.43
N ARG A 15 12.61 13.29 -6.28
CA ARG A 15 12.19 14.33 -5.33
C ARG A 15 13.29 15.36 -5.19
N TYR A 16 12.88 16.63 -5.08
CA TYR A 16 13.78 17.76 -4.86
C TYR A 16 13.23 18.61 -3.72
N ILE A 17 14.15 19.12 -2.89
CA ILE A 17 13.84 20.12 -1.87
C ILE A 17 14.89 21.20 -2.01
N ASN A 18 14.46 22.46 -2.25
CA ASN A 18 15.37 23.60 -2.49
C ASN A 18 16.40 23.29 -3.59
N ASP A 19 15.94 22.69 -4.70
CA ASP A 19 16.74 22.28 -5.86
C ASP A 19 17.79 21.21 -5.54
N GLN A 20 17.73 20.57 -4.35
CA GLN A 20 18.59 19.45 -3.98
C GLN A 20 17.88 18.12 -4.24
N PRO A 21 18.52 17.15 -4.91
CA PRO A 21 17.92 15.86 -5.13
C PRO A 21 17.69 15.11 -3.81
N ARG A 22 16.58 14.39 -3.73
CA ARG A 22 16.21 13.51 -2.61
C ARG A 22 16.06 12.09 -3.12
N SER A 23 15.91 11.14 -2.18
CA SER A 23 15.65 9.75 -2.54
C SER A 23 14.40 9.62 -3.41
N PRO A 24 14.40 8.77 -4.43
CA PRO A 24 13.21 8.52 -5.24
C PRO A 24 12.05 8.02 -4.38
N HIS A 25 10.82 8.25 -4.85
CA HIS A 25 9.61 7.70 -4.21
C HIS A 25 9.56 6.19 -4.45
N LEU A 26 9.60 5.39 -3.38
CA LEU A 26 9.64 3.92 -3.43
C LEU A 26 8.28 3.29 -3.11
N SER A 27 7.21 4.03 -3.33
CA SER A 27 5.82 3.62 -3.08
C SER A 27 4.92 4.28 -4.11
N LEU A 28 3.65 3.92 -4.07
CA LEU A 28 2.62 4.55 -4.89
C LEU A 28 1.63 5.24 -3.95
N ASP A 29 1.36 6.52 -4.16
CA ASP A 29 0.34 7.24 -3.42
C ASP A 29 -0.92 7.38 -4.27
N ILE A 30 -2.06 7.03 -3.70
CA ILE A 30 -3.37 7.13 -4.35
C ILE A 30 -4.24 8.05 -3.51
N ALA A 31 -4.56 9.23 -4.04
CA ALA A 31 -5.45 10.18 -3.39
C ALA A 31 -6.88 9.68 -3.49
N ALA A 32 -7.58 9.64 -2.36
CA ALA A 32 -8.96 9.22 -2.27
C ALA A 32 -9.59 9.86 -1.04
N ALA A 33 -10.91 10.00 -1.03
CA ALA A 33 -11.63 10.56 0.12
C ALA A 33 -11.44 9.67 1.35
N GLU A 34 -11.38 10.27 2.52
CA GLU A 34 -11.33 9.52 3.78
C GLU A 34 -12.53 8.60 3.88
N GLY A 35 -12.31 7.36 4.31
CA GLY A 35 -13.34 6.34 4.41
C GLY A 35 -13.51 5.50 3.14
N THR A 36 -12.84 5.84 2.04
CA THR A 36 -12.89 5.02 0.83
C THR A 36 -12.32 3.62 1.13
N LYS A 37 -13.03 2.57 0.69
CA LYS A 37 -12.62 1.20 0.98
C LYS A 37 -11.30 0.84 0.30
N ILE A 38 -10.47 0.11 1.02
CA ILE A 38 -9.24 -0.48 0.52
C ILE A 38 -9.44 -1.99 0.47
N VAL A 39 -9.13 -2.60 -0.67
CA VAL A 39 -9.25 -4.05 -0.86
C VAL A 39 -7.88 -4.65 -1.13
N SER A 40 -7.72 -5.92 -0.77
CA SER A 40 -6.47 -6.63 -1.06
C SER A 40 -6.40 -6.94 -2.57
N PRO A 41 -5.30 -6.63 -3.24
CA PRO A 41 -5.14 -6.91 -4.66
C PRO A 41 -4.92 -8.40 -4.96
N SER A 42 -4.63 -9.20 -3.93
CA SER A 42 -4.38 -10.63 -4.06
C SER A 42 -4.60 -11.34 -2.74
N LYS A 43 -4.79 -12.66 -2.80
CA LYS A 43 -4.84 -13.50 -1.60
C LYS A 43 -3.54 -13.35 -0.80
N GLY A 44 -3.64 -13.41 0.52
CA GLY A 44 -2.47 -13.33 1.38
C GLY A 44 -2.82 -13.54 2.84
N LYS A 45 -1.81 -13.35 3.70
CA LYS A 45 -1.93 -13.43 5.14
C LYS A 45 -1.48 -12.12 5.76
N VAL A 46 -2.29 -11.56 6.65
CA VAL A 46 -1.91 -10.36 7.41
C VAL A 46 -0.80 -10.72 8.38
N ILE A 47 0.36 -10.10 8.24
CA ILE A 47 1.52 -10.37 9.09
C ILE A 47 1.80 -9.26 10.11
N LEU A 48 1.25 -8.07 9.90
CA LEU A 48 1.38 -6.97 10.85
C LEU A 48 0.16 -6.06 10.76
N VAL A 49 -0.35 -5.65 11.93
CA VAL A 49 -1.30 -4.54 12.10
C VAL A 49 -0.75 -3.65 13.20
N GLY A 50 -0.71 -2.35 12.98
CA GLY A 50 -0.20 -1.43 13.99
C GLY A 50 -0.61 0.00 13.74
N ASP A 51 -0.22 0.87 14.67
CA ASP A 51 -0.37 2.32 14.58
C ASP A 51 0.99 2.94 14.91
N PHE A 52 1.60 3.58 13.92
CA PHE A 52 2.95 4.10 14.03
C PHE A 52 2.96 5.61 13.77
N PHE A 53 3.96 6.29 14.31
CA PHE A 53 4.05 7.75 14.23
C PHE A 53 4.01 8.26 12.78
N TYR A 54 4.81 7.66 11.88
CA TYR A 54 4.86 8.10 10.48
C TYR A 54 3.83 7.43 9.60
N ALA A 55 3.65 6.12 9.75
CA ALA A 55 2.75 5.35 8.89
C ALA A 55 1.28 5.45 9.30
N GLY A 56 1.00 5.83 10.56
CA GLY A 56 -0.35 5.80 11.10
C GLY A 56 -0.86 4.38 11.23
N ASN A 57 -2.15 4.18 11.04
CA ASN A 57 -2.74 2.85 11.00
C ASN A 57 -2.22 2.11 9.76
N TYR A 58 -1.69 0.92 9.97
CA TYR A 58 -0.80 0.25 9.03
C TYR A 58 -1.08 -1.24 8.96
N ILE A 59 -1.04 -1.79 7.75
CA ILE A 59 -1.23 -3.23 7.50
C ILE A 59 -0.11 -3.72 6.59
N ILE A 60 0.43 -4.91 6.89
CA ILE A 60 1.32 -5.64 5.99
C ILE A 60 0.70 -6.99 5.66
N ILE A 61 0.66 -7.33 4.38
CA ILE A 61 0.13 -8.61 3.87
C ILE A 61 1.24 -9.34 3.12
N ASP A 62 1.44 -10.61 3.48
CA ASP A 62 2.32 -11.53 2.77
C ASP A 62 1.48 -12.34 1.78
N HIS A 63 1.74 -12.15 0.49
CA HIS A 63 1.03 -12.85 -0.60
C HIS A 63 1.69 -14.15 -1.02
N GLY A 64 2.82 -14.51 -0.40
CA GLY A 64 3.62 -15.66 -0.79
C GLY A 64 4.64 -15.33 -1.87
N PHE A 65 5.58 -16.27 -2.12
CA PHE A 65 6.61 -16.15 -3.16
C PHE A 65 7.47 -14.88 -3.03
N GLY A 66 7.61 -14.36 -1.81
CA GLY A 66 8.38 -13.15 -1.55
C GLY A 66 7.65 -11.85 -1.85
N LEU A 67 6.38 -11.91 -2.26
CA LEU A 67 5.56 -10.73 -2.56
C LEU A 67 4.85 -10.26 -1.29
N ILE A 68 5.14 -9.03 -0.87
CA ILE A 68 4.57 -8.41 0.33
C ILE A 68 4.05 -7.03 -0.03
N SER A 69 2.86 -6.69 0.47
CA SER A 69 2.29 -5.35 0.30
C SER A 69 2.03 -4.69 1.65
N SER A 70 2.13 -3.37 1.69
CA SER A 70 1.84 -2.60 2.89
C SER A 70 0.96 -1.39 2.58
N TYR A 71 0.16 -1.01 3.57
CA TYR A 71 -0.89 0.01 3.46
C TYR A 71 -0.77 0.95 4.66
N SER A 72 -0.59 2.23 4.39
CA SER A 72 -0.34 3.24 5.44
C SER A 72 -1.42 4.31 5.47
N HIS A 73 -1.50 5.02 6.59
CA HIS A 73 -2.36 6.19 6.81
C HIS A 73 -3.86 5.88 6.83
N LEU A 74 -4.24 4.65 7.20
CA LEU A 74 -5.64 4.21 7.20
C LEU A 74 -6.45 4.91 8.29
N SER A 75 -7.71 5.20 8.01
CA SER A 75 -8.65 5.66 9.03
C SER A 75 -9.16 4.50 9.89
N SER A 76 -9.30 3.33 9.29
CA SER A 76 -9.68 2.12 10.01
C SER A 76 -9.00 0.90 9.43
N VAL A 77 -8.75 -0.10 10.30
CA VAL A 77 -8.20 -1.41 9.96
C VAL A 77 -9.29 -2.43 10.27
N LEU A 78 -9.65 -3.24 9.27
CA LEU A 78 -10.78 -4.17 9.36
C LEU A 78 -10.34 -5.64 9.39
N VAL A 79 -9.05 -5.89 9.58
CA VAL A 79 -8.46 -7.24 9.61
C VAL A 79 -7.55 -7.37 10.83
N ASP A 80 -7.30 -8.63 11.22
CA ASP A 80 -6.43 -8.96 12.34
C ASP A 80 -5.16 -9.63 11.85
N GLU A 81 -4.10 -9.56 12.68
CA GLU A 81 -2.87 -10.30 12.40
C GLU A 81 -3.16 -11.80 12.29
N ASN A 82 -2.49 -12.43 11.34
CA ASN A 82 -2.62 -13.84 10.98
C ASN A 82 -3.91 -14.20 10.23
N GLU A 83 -4.78 -13.24 9.95
CA GLU A 83 -5.98 -13.48 9.15
C GLU A 83 -5.60 -13.77 7.69
N ILE A 84 -6.28 -14.76 7.09
CA ILE A 84 -6.14 -15.07 5.65
C ILE A 84 -7.09 -14.16 4.88
N ILE A 85 -6.54 -13.45 3.90
CA ILE A 85 -7.25 -12.46 3.11
C ILE A 85 -7.43 -12.98 1.68
N GLU A 86 -8.64 -12.84 1.15
CA GLU A 86 -8.92 -13.17 -0.24
C GLU A 86 -8.74 -11.94 -1.15
N LYS A 87 -8.48 -12.17 -2.43
CA LYS A 87 -8.44 -11.09 -3.42
C LYS A 87 -9.77 -10.33 -3.43
N GLY A 88 -9.70 -8.99 -3.36
CA GLY A 88 -10.89 -8.14 -3.35
C GLY A 88 -11.53 -7.98 -1.98
N GLN A 89 -11.04 -8.66 -0.94
CA GLN A 89 -11.57 -8.51 0.41
C GLN A 89 -11.23 -7.12 0.95
N LYS A 90 -12.22 -6.46 1.58
CA LYS A 90 -12.01 -5.16 2.24
C LYS A 90 -11.11 -5.35 3.46
N ILE A 91 -10.03 -4.57 3.52
CA ILE A 91 -9.03 -4.66 4.61
C ILE A 91 -8.98 -3.41 5.47
N GLY A 92 -9.48 -2.29 4.98
CA GLY A 92 -9.47 -1.04 5.71
C GLY A 92 -10.10 0.10 4.92
N GLU A 93 -9.90 1.31 5.41
CA GLU A 93 -10.42 2.52 4.78
C GLU A 93 -9.35 3.60 4.73
N VAL A 94 -9.35 4.37 3.64
CA VAL A 94 -8.43 5.48 3.44
C VAL A 94 -8.58 6.50 4.57
N GLY A 95 -7.45 7.01 5.03
CA GLY A 95 -7.42 8.06 6.05
C GLY A 95 -6.24 9.00 5.86
N SER A 96 -5.97 9.73 6.92
CA SER A 96 -4.85 10.65 7.00
C SER A 96 -4.09 10.51 8.32
N THR A 97 -4.14 9.30 8.91
CA THR A 97 -3.43 8.99 10.14
C THR A 97 -1.91 8.95 9.89
N GLY A 98 -1.14 9.14 10.93
CA GLY A 98 0.30 9.27 10.80
C GLY A 98 0.69 10.66 10.32
N ARG A 99 1.86 10.76 9.68
CA ARG A 99 2.41 12.05 9.26
C ARG A 99 2.13 12.32 7.79
N VAL A 100 0.96 12.88 7.51
CA VAL A 100 0.50 13.20 6.15
C VAL A 100 -0.20 14.55 6.11
N THR A 101 -0.38 15.10 4.90
CA THR A 101 -1.03 16.39 4.67
C THR A 101 -2.48 16.26 4.22
N GLY A 102 -2.95 15.08 3.85
CA GLY A 102 -4.33 14.84 3.44
C GLY A 102 -4.62 13.37 3.19
N PRO A 103 -5.90 13.01 2.96
CA PRO A 103 -6.28 11.61 2.80
C PRO A 103 -5.69 10.99 1.53
N HIS A 104 -4.97 9.89 1.70
CA HIS A 104 -4.45 9.08 0.59
C HIS A 104 -4.03 7.71 1.11
N LEU A 105 -3.95 6.74 0.19
CA LEU A 105 -3.31 5.46 0.47
C LEU A 105 -1.84 5.55 0.06
N HIS A 106 -0.96 5.26 1.00
CA HIS A 106 0.46 5.05 0.73
C HIS A 106 0.67 3.54 0.61
N TRP A 107 0.93 3.06 -0.60
CA TRP A 107 0.99 1.64 -0.93
C TRP A 107 2.40 1.25 -1.36
N THR A 108 3.00 0.32 -0.61
CA THR A 108 4.35 -0.19 -0.89
C THR A 108 4.26 -1.67 -1.21
N VAL A 109 5.02 -2.10 -2.20
CA VAL A 109 5.11 -3.52 -2.58
C VAL A 109 6.58 -3.93 -2.59
N TYR A 110 6.84 -5.10 -2.00
CA TYR A 110 8.16 -5.72 -1.95
C TYR A 110 8.11 -7.04 -2.69
N LEU A 111 9.14 -7.32 -3.48
CA LEU A 111 9.37 -8.64 -4.05
C LEU A 111 10.77 -9.10 -3.65
N ASN A 112 10.86 -10.22 -2.92
CA ASN A 112 12.12 -10.75 -2.40
C ASN A 112 12.92 -9.68 -1.62
N LYS A 113 12.22 -8.94 -0.74
CA LYS A 113 12.78 -7.88 0.12
C LYS A 113 13.20 -6.60 -0.62
N VAL A 114 12.94 -6.50 -1.92
CA VAL A 114 13.22 -5.31 -2.71
C VAL A 114 11.91 -4.62 -3.04
N ARG A 115 11.85 -3.30 -2.84
CA ARG A 115 10.66 -2.52 -3.22
C ARG A 115 10.55 -2.49 -4.74
N ILE A 116 9.33 -2.72 -5.23
CA ILE A 116 9.03 -2.69 -6.66
C ILE A 116 7.92 -1.68 -6.94
N ASN A 117 7.73 -1.33 -8.20
CA ASN A 117 6.64 -0.47 -8.62
C ASN A 117 5.30 -1.20 -8.38
N PRO A 118 4.44 -0.69 -7.45
CA PRO A 118 3.16 -1.35 -7.17
C PRO A 118 2.23 -1.44 -8.38
N GLU A 119 2.36 -0.56 -9.35
CA GLU A 119 1.56 -0.62 -10.58
C GLU A 119 1.78 -1.93 -11.34
N SER A 120 2.94 -2.57 -11.17
CA SER A 120 3.25 -3.84 -11.83
C SER A 120 2.30 -4.96 -11.42
N ILE A 121 1.85 -5.00 -10.15
CA ILE A 121 1.00 -6.09 -9.65
C ILE A 121 -0.46 -5.92 -10.00
N ILE A 122 -0.87 -4.74 -10.44
CA ILE A 122 -2.24 -4.49 -10.90
C ILE A 122 -2.40 -4.69 -12.40
N GLN A 123 -1.30 -4.97 -13.11
CA GLN A 123 -1.34 -5.34 -14.52
C GLN A 123 -1.83 -6.78 -14.66
N ASP A 124 -2.45 -7.08 -15.80
CA ASP A 124 -2.96 -8.41 -16.08
C ASP A 124 -1.86 -9.47 -15.99
N ASN A 125 -2.18 -10.58 -15.33
CA ASN A 125 -1.35 -11.78 -15.25
C ASN A 125 -0.04 -11.65 -14.47
N PHE A 126 0.26 -10.51 -13.83
CA PHE A 126 1.51 -10.38 -13.07
C PHE A 126 1.58 -11.41 -11.93
N LEU A 127 0.52 -11.47 -11.10
CA LEU A 127 0.50 -12.40 -9.97
C LEU A 127 0.41 -13.85 -10.44
N GLU A 128 -0.32 -14.10 -11.51
CA GLU A 128 -0.41 -15.45 -12.10
C GLU A 128 0.94 -15.93 -12.62
N SER A 129 1.77 -15.04 -13.13
CA SER A 129 3.10 -15.41 -13.62
C SER A 129 4.06 -15.79 -12.50
N LEU A 130 3.79 -15.34 -11.25
CA LEU A 130 4.58 -15.69 -10.08
C LEU A 130 4.12 -16.99 -9.43
N LEU A 131 2.87 -17.35 -9.63
CA LEU A 131 2.25 -18.54 -9.05
C LEU A 131 2.29 -19.70 -10.01
#